data_6319799ac6779c2876a286824deffd20
#
_entry.id   6319799ac6779c2876a286824deffd20
#
_cell.length_a   1.000
_cell.length_b   1.000
_cell.length_c   1.000
_cell.angle_alpha   90.00
_cell.angle_beta   90.00
_cell.angle_gamma   90.00
#
_symmetry.space_group_name_H-M   'P 1'
#
loop_
_entity.id
_entity.type
_entity.pdbx_description
1 polymer ?
#
loop_
_entity_poly.entity_id
_entity_poly.type
_entity_poly.pdbx_seq_one_letter_code
_entity_poly.pdbx_strand_id
1 'polypeptide(L)'
;MSELKNTFSCDTSVEVVAAAVAADGYAVVRDAVDANTVAALNADLAPYFENAHDGHEEFYGSLTKRFGALLAKSTSVQSLLVHPTVLAVADDALLPHCVRYRVHYTGVMHIEPGETRQVLHRDIGLYPIASPCPPLTVATMWALSDFTRKNGGTRLVPGSHLWSSDRVPKSEEVVATEMTAGSVLIYTGNTIHGGGANRADSSRSGVALHYNLGWLRQEENQYMAVPPELALQLPDQIQELIGYSLGSSSLGVVDHMDPKDYLHGVRDPAQSSLSSPELEKKVQALPRFHISHSEEGLPNYYDVDTD
;
A
#
# COMPACT_ATOMS: atom_id res chain seq x y z
N MET A 1 8.03 -15.10 -22.28
CA MET A 1 7.88 -14.38 -21.01
C MET A 1 7.60 -12.94 -21.35
N SER A 2 6.52 -12.36 -20.84
CA SER A 2 6.20 -10.95 -21.08
C SER A 2 7.19 -10.07 -20.31
N GLU A 3 7.78 -9.11 -21.01
CA GLU A 3 8.67 -8.11 -20.44
C GLU A 3 7.84 -7.11 -19.61
N LEU A 4 8.40 -6.62 -18.50
CA LEU A 4 7.74 -5.62 -17.64
C LEU A 4 7.70 -4.28 -18.39
N LYS A 5 6.51 -3.88 -18.88
CA LYS A 5 6.38 -2.73 -19.81
C LYS A 5 6.42 -1.38 -19.08
N ASN A 6 5.81 -1.27 -17.90
CA ASN A 6 5.61 0.00 -17.20
C ASN A 6 6.75 0.25 -16.21
N THR A 7 7.97 0.42 -16.75
CA THR A 7 9.16 0.74 -15.97
C THR A 7 9.68 2.10 -16.38
N PHE A 8 9.77 3.02 -15.45
CA PHE A 8 10.07 4.43 -15.63
C PHE A 8 11.31 4.84 -14.82
N SER A 9 12.00 5.91 -15.23
CA SER A 9 13.02 6.56 -14.39
C SER A 9 12.36 7.49 -13.36
N CYS A 10 13.11 7.87 -12.33
CA CYS A 10 12.65 8.82 -11.30
C CYS A 10 12.33 10.22 -11.90
N ASP A 11 12.87 10.57 -13.05
CA ASP A 11 12.61 11.84 -13.74
C ASP A 11 11.35 11.81 -14.62
N THR A 12 10.68 10.67 -14.73
CA THR A 12 9.43 10.55 -15.49
C THR A 12 8.32 11.37 -14.82
N SER A 13 7.55 12.10 -15.62
CA SER A 13 6.45 12.92 -15.07
C SER A 13 5.43 12.05 -14.33
N VAL A 14 4.88 12.57 -13.25
CA VAL A 14 3.94 11.84 -12.38
C VAL A 14 2.67 11.45 -13.12
N GLU A 15 2.23 12.25 -14.09
CA GLU A 15 1.04 11.97 -14.93
C GLU A 15 1.23 10.72 -15.79
N VAL A 16 2.45 10.50 -16.32
CA VAL A 16 2.77 9.30 -17.10
C VAL A 16 2.74 8.05 -16.21
N VAL A 17 3.30 8.15 -15.00
CA VAL A 17 3.28 7.03 -14.04
C VAL A 17 1.85 6.73 -13.60
N ALA A 18 1.04 7.75 -13.26
CA ALA A 18 -0.36 7.60 -12.87
C ALA A 18 -1.19 6.98 -14.01
N ALA A 19 -1.01 7.45 -15.25
CA ALA A 19 -1.68 6.90 -16.43
C ALA A 19 -1.34 5.42 -16.66
N ALA A 20 -0.10 5.00 -16.40
CA ALA A 20 0.28 3.59 -16.50
C ALA A 20 -0.38 2.73 -15.42
N VAL A 21 -0.46 3.23 -14.18
CA VAL A 21 -1.18 2.54 -13.10
C VAL A 21 -2.68 2.44 -13.41
N ALA A 22 -3.29 3.49 -13.95
CA ALA A 22 -4.69 3.48 -14.35
C ALA A 22 -4.98 2.49 -15.51
N ALA A 23 -4.05 2.37 -16.47
CA ALA A 23 -4.24 1.51 -17.65
C ALA A 23 -3.95 0.04 -17.38
N ASP A 24 -2.86 -0.26 -16.66
CA ASP A 24 -2.34 -1.62 -16.50
C ASP A 24 -2.34 -2.12 -15.05
N GLY A 25 -2.77 -1.28 -14.10
CA GLY A 25 -2.85 -1.61 -12.67
C GLY A 25 -1.53 -1.45 -11.92
N TYR A 26 -0.42 -1.13 -12.58
CA TYR A 26 0.89 -1.02 -11.94
C TYR A 26 1.87 -0.10 -12.70
N ALA A 27 2.89 0.36 -11.98
CA ALA A 27 4.10 0.97 -12.53
C ALA A 27 5.31 0.66 -11.64
N VAL A 28 6.50 0.59 -12.23
CA VAL A 28 7.79 0.56 -11.50
C VAL A 28 8.50 1.87 -11.76
N VAL A 29 8.93 2.56 -10.72
CA VAL A 29 9.80 3.74 -10.82
C VAL A 29 11.18 3.35 -10.30
N ARG A 30 12.18 3.36 -11.18
CA ARG A 30 13.57 3.03 -10.83
C ARG A 30 14.22 4.19 -10.10
N ASP A 31 15.06 3.84 -9.12
CA ASP A 31 15.89 4.78 -8.39
C ASP A 31 15.06 5.97 -7.84
N ALA A 32 13.85 5.65 -7.34
CA ALA A 32 12.92 6.63 -6.78
C ALA A 32 13.49 7.29 -5.52
N VAL A 33 14.36 6.57 -4.79
CA VAL A 33 15.15 7.12 -3.69
C VAL A 33 16.61 6.71 -3.86
N ASP A 34 17.51 7.53 -3.31
CA ASP A 34 18.95 7.32 -3.43
C ASP A 34 19.48 6.22 -2.48
N ALA A 35 20.73 5.82 -2.72
CA ALA A 35 21.39 4.79 -1.92
C ALA A 35 21.56 5.18 -0.44
N ASN A 36 21.66 6.46 -0.10
CA ASN A 36 21.75 6.93 1.28
C ASN A 36 20.43 6.72 2.01
N THR A 37 19.31 7.00 1.35
CA THR A 37 17.97 6.73 1.88
C THR A 37 17.77 5.24 2.13
N VAL A 38 18.17 4.38 1.17
CA VAL A 38 18.11 2.91 1.34
C VAL A 38 18.97 2.45 2.51
N ALA A 39 20.18 3.00 2.63
CA ALA A 39 21.09 2.66 3.75
C ALA A 39 20.50 3.09 5.11
N ALA A 40 19.91 4.29 5.19
CA ALA A 40 19.24 4.76 6.40
C ALA A 40 18.04 3.88 6.78
N LEU A 41 17.19 3.51 5.81
CA LEU A 41 16.09 2.58 6.04
C LEU A 41 16.57 1.22 6.55
N ASN A 42 17.59 0.64 5.93
CA ASN A 42 18.16 -0.62 6.39
C ASN A 42 18.74 -0.52 7.81
N ALA A 43 19.41 0.59 8.15
CA ALA A 43 19.94 0.82 9.49
C ALA A 43 18.82 0.97 10.53
N ASP A 44 17.78 1.77 10.25
CA ASP A 44 16.63 1.96 11.14
C ASP A 44 15.89 0.65 11.42
N LEU A 45 15.76 -0.21 10.41
CA LEU A 45 14.97 -1.45 10.47
C LEU A 45 15.76 -2.66 10.97
N ALA A 46 17.10 -2.62 10.90
CA ALA A 46 17.97 -3.75 11.28
C ALA A 46 17.69 -4.32 12.69
N PRO A 47 17.46 -3.53 13.76
CA PRO A 47 17.22 -4.07 15.11
C PRO A 47 15.93 -4.88 15.22
N TYR A 48 14.99 -4.67 14.32
CA TYR A 48 13.67 -5.35 14.35
C TYR A 48 13.69 -6.71 13.66
N PHE A 49 14.64 -6.97 12.76
CA PHE A 49 14.78 -8.29 12.12
C PHE A 49 15.18 -9.39 13.09
N GLU A 50 15.97 -9.07 14.12
CA GLU A 50 16.39 -10.05 15.13
C GLU A 50 15.22 -10.62 15.93
N ASN A 51 14.18 -9.79 16.15
CA ASN A 51 12.99 -10.14 16.91
C ASN A 51 11.77 -10.41 16.02
N ALA A 52 11.92 -10.34 14.70
CA ALA A 52 10.84 -10.63 13.77
C ALA A 52 10.58 -12.14 13.73
N HIS A 53 9.30 -12.50 13.81
CA HIS A 53 8.88 -13.87 13.64
C HIS A 53 8.66 -14.17 12.15
N ASP A 54 8.96 -15.40 11.76
CA ASP A 54 8.55 -15.93 10.47
C ASP A 54 7.02 -16.07 10.41
N GLY A 55 6.45 -16.05 9.22
CA GLY A 55 5.02 -16.25 9.04
C GLY A 55 4.58 -17.64 9.53
N HIS A 56 3.41 -17.73 10.13
CA HIS A 56 2.88 -18.99 10.68
C HIS A 56 1.96 -19.73 9.71
N GLU A 57 1.62 -19.12 8.58
CA GLU A 57 0.69 -19.64 7.59
C GLU A 57 1.30 -19.55 6.20
N GLU A 58 0.86 -20.40 5.27
CA GLU A 58 1.34 -20.44 3.90
C GLU A 58 1.26 -19.06 3.19
N PHE A 59 0.20 -18.31 3.47
CA PHE A 59 0.02 -16.97 2.90
C PHE A 59 1.10 -15.98 3.34
N TYR A 60 1.53 -16.05 4.60
CA TYR A 60 2.55 -15.13 5.15
C TYR A 60 3.98 -15.58 4.88
N GLY A 61 4.17 -16.85 4.50
CA GLY A 61 5.46 -17.47 4.20
C GLY A 61 6.21 -17.92 5.45
N SER A 62 6.65 -19.20 5.46
CA SER A 62 7.33 -19.81 6.61
C SER A 62 8.80 -19.37 6.78
N LEU A 63 9.38 -18.77 5.74
CA LEU A 63 10.74 -18.20 5.74
C LEU A 63 10.69 -16.69 5.39
N THR A 64 9.59 -16.04 5.70
CA THR A 64 9.39 -14.59 5.46
C THR A 64 9.19 -13.86 6.78
N LYS A 65 10.13 -13.02 7.16
CA LYS A 65 10.00 -12.15 8.32
C LYS A 65 9.13 -10.95 7.99
N ARG A 66 8.19 -10.65 8.87
CA ARG A 66 7.26 -9.51 8.71
C ARG A 66 7.11 -8.75 10.02
N PHE A 67 7.11 -7.43 9.93
CA PHE A 67 6.73 -6.55 11.02
C PHE A 67 6.16 -5.25 10.46
N GLY A 68 5.26 -4.64 11.21
CA GLY A 68 4.57 -3.38 10.88
C GLY A 68 4.94 -2.25 11.81
N ALA A 69 4.04 -1.27 11.95
CA ALA A 69 4.20 -0.06 12.75
C ALA A 69 5.48 0.71 12.39
N LEU A 70 5.73 0.89 11.09
CA LEU A 70 7.03 1.38 10.62
C LEU A 70 7.31 2.83 11.00
N LEU A 71 6.28 3.67 11.13
CA LEU A 71 6.45 5.07 11.58
C LEU A 71 6.92 5.18 13.03
N ALA A 72 6.70 4.14 13.85
CA ALA A 72 7.22 4.06 15.21
C ALA A 72 8.65 3.46 15.26
N LYS A 73 9.15 2.94 14.15
CA LYS A 73 10.41 2.19 14.08
C LYS A 73 11.49 2.89 13.24
N SER A 74 11.09 3.72 12.28
CA SER A 74 11.99 4.36 11.32
C SER A 74 11.53 5.77 10.98
N THR A 75 12.37 6.74 11.18
CA THR A 75 12.13 8.10 10.70
C THR A 75 12.33 8.20 9.18
N SER A 76 13.18 7.36 8.60
CA SER A 76 13.47 7.34 7.16
C SER A 76 12.25 6.90 6.34
N VAL A 77 11.34 6.09 6.91
CA VAL A 77 10.09 5.67 6.25
C VAL A 77 9.18 6.86 5.91
N GLN A 78 9.28 7.96 6.65
CA GLN A 78 8.47 9.15 6.40
C GLN A 78 8.65 9.69 4.97
N SER A 79 9.88 9.68 4.45
CA SER A 79 10.18 10.15 3.10
C SER A 79 9.54 9.27 2.01
N LEU A 80 9.44 7.96 2.24
CA LEU A 80 8.74 7.04 1.34
C LEU A 80 7.24 7.28 1.36
N LEU A 81 6.70 7.51 2.57
CA LEU A 81 5.26 7.68 2.77
C LEU A 81 4.70 8.93 2.09
N VAL A 82 5.49 9.99 1.99
CA VAL A 82 5.09 11.24 1.34
C VAL A 82 5.80 11.46 0.00
N HIS A 83 6.30 10.40 -0.63
CA HIS A 83 7.01 10.50 -1.91
C HIS A 83 6.11 11.11 -2.99
N PRO A 84 6.52 12.18 -3.70
CA PRO A 84 5.64 12.93 -4.60
C PRO A 84 4.97 12.08 -5.68
N THR A 85 5.73 11.19 -6.33
CA THR A 85 5.17 10.30 -7.37
C THR A 85 4.12 9.34 -6.81
N VAL A 86 4.36 8.80 -5.59
CA VAL A 86 3.41 7.88 -4.94
C VAL A 86 2.13 8.62 -4.57
N LEU A 87 2.25 9.80 -3.96
CA LEU A 87 1.06 10.60 -3.59
C LEU A 87 0.28 11.05 -4.83
N ALA A 88 0.94 11.44 -5.92
CA ALA A 88 0.26 11.81 -7.16
C ALA A 88 -0.53 10.63 -7.77
N VAL A 89 0.02 9.40 -7.73
CA VAL A 89 -0.73 8.19 -8.14
C VAL A 89 -1.90 7.91 -7.18
N ALA A 90 -1.70 8.09 -5.88
CA ALA A 90 -2.78 7.92 -4.90
C ALA A 90 -3.87 8.99 -5.07
N ASP A 91 -3.51 10.24 -5.36
CA ASP A 91 -4.44 11.33 -5.68
C ASP A 91 -5.30 10.97 -6.89
N ASP A 92 -4.67 10.56 -8.00
CA ASP A 92 -5.36 10.20 -9.24
C ASP A 92 -6.30 9.01 -9.05
N ALA A 93 -5.85 7.97 -8.35
CA ALA A 93 -6.62 6.74 -8.18
C ALA A 93 -7.71 6.82 -7.10
N LEU A 94 -7.46 7.51 -5.98
CA LEU A 94 -8.32 7.44 -4.79
C LEU A 94 -9.19 8.67 -4.57
N LEU A 95 -8.72 9.90 -4.86
CA LEU A 95 -9.51 11.12 -4.62
C LEU A 95 -10.79 11.23 -5.45
N PRO A 96 -10.94 10.60 -6.64
CA PRO A 96 -12.25 10.50 -7.28
C PRO A 96 -13.32 9.78 -6.44
N HIS A 97 -12.91 9.02 -5.41
CA HIS A 97 -13.77 8.13 -4.63
C HIS A 97 -13.80 8.45 -3.13
N CYS A 98 -12.98 9.39 -2.67
CA CYS A 98 -12.97 9.84 -1.27
C CYS A 98 -12.54 11.31 -1.17
N VAL A 99 -12.86 11.96 -0.08
CA VAL A 99 -12.41 13.34 0.18
C VAL A 99 -10.96 13.38 0.65
N ARG A 100 -10.48 12.27 1.24
CA ARG A 100 -9.11 12.02 1.69
C ARG A 100 -8.87 10.52 1.69
N TYR A 101 -7.67 10.11 1.33
CA TYR A 101 -7.18 8.76 1.58
C TYR A 101 -6.27 8.76 2.82
N ARG A 102 -5.93 7.58 3.31
CA ARG A 102 -5.08 7.43 4.49
C ARG A 102 -4.14 6.23 4.33
N VAL A 103 -3.11 6.19 5.17
CA VAL A 103 -2.24 5.02 5.27
C VAL A 103 -3.05 3.82 5.73
N HIS A 104 -3.03 2.78 4.93
CA HIS A 104 -3.74 1.53 5.14
C HIS A 104 -2.90 0.51 5.90
N TYR A 105 -1.67 0.33 5.44
CA TYR A 105 -0.73 -0.65 5.96
C TYR A 105 0.71 -0.14 5.83
N THR A 106 1.53 -0.47 6.82
CA THR A 106 2.98 -0.30 6.77
C THR A 106 3.66 -1.60 7.20
N GLY A 107 4.60 -2.11 6.41
CA GLY A 107 5.25 -3.35 6.78
C GLY A 107 6.54 -3.64 6.03
N VAL A 108 7.39 -4.43 6.66
CA VAL A 108 8.56 -5.04 6.04
C VAL A 108 8.22 -6.45 5.61
N MET A 109 8.73 -6.83 4.44
CA MET A 109 8.71 -8.20 3.93
C MET A 109 10.14 -8.61 3.59
N HIS A 110 10.72 -9.47 4.42
CA HIS A 110 12.06 -10.00 4.25
C HIS A 110 11.98 -11.50 3.96
N ILE A 111 12.23 -11.85 2.71
CA ILE A 111 12.08 -13.20 2.18
C ILE A 111 13.44 -13.90 2.21
N GLU A 112 13.58 -14.91 3.05
CA GLU A 112 14.80 -15.68 3.19
C GLU A 112 14.99 -16.69 2.03
N PRO A 113 16.24 -17.14 1.77
CA PRO A 113 16.50 -18.22 0.82
C PRO A 113 15.67 -19.47 1.12
N GLY A 114 15.08 -20.05 0.10
CA GLY A 114 14.23 -21.23 0.20
C GLY A 114 12.74 -20.96 0.39
N GLU A 115 12.34 -19.71 0.56
CA GLU A 115 10.90 -19.37 0.67
C GLU A 115 10.15 -19.73 -0.60
N THR A 116 8.95 -20.28 -0.43
CA THR A 116 8.03 -20.62 -1.51
C THR A 116 7.33 -19.36 -2.05
N ARG A 117 6.70 -19.48 -3.22
CA ARG A 117 5.91 -18.37 -3.76
C ARG A 117 4.64 -18.17 -2.93
N GLN A 118 4.28 -16.90 -2.71
CA GLN A 118 2.98 -16.55 -2.16
C GLN A 118 1.90 -16.84 -3.21
N VAL A 119 0.72 -17.31 -2.81
CA VAL A 119 -0.45 -17.40 -3.69
C VAL A 119 -0.79 -16.01 -4.26
N LEU A 120 -1.22 -15.96 -5.52
CA LEU A 120 -1.66 -14.71 -6.12
C LEU A 120 -2.98 -14.28 -5.50
N HIS A 121 -3.09 -12.99 -5.18
CA HIS A 121 -4.25 -12.42 -4.51
C HIS A 121 -4.48 -10.97 -4.91
N ARG A 122 -5.60 -10.40 -4.46
CA ARG A 122 -5.90 -8.97 -4.49
C ARG A 122 -5.96 -8.45 -3.05
N ASP A 123 -5.32 -7.32 -2.77
CA ASP A 123 -5.38 -6.68 -1.43
C ASP A 123 -6.80 -6.28 -1.05
N ILE A 124 -7.63 -5.92 -2.03
CA ILE A 124 -9.04 -5.59 -1.81
C ILE A 124 -9.88 -6.76 -1.29
N GLY A 125 -9.34 -7.99 -1.31
CA GLY A 125 -10.00 -9.18 -0.76
C GLY A 125 -10.33 -9.09 0.73
N LEU A 126 -9.75 -8.12 1.45
CA LEU A 126 -10.13 -7.78 2.82
C LEU A 126 -11.55 -7.18 2.94
N TYR A 127 -12.09 -6.67 1.82
CA TYR A 127 -13.40 -6.03 1.79
C TYR A 127 -14.40 -6.88 1.01
N PRO A 128 -15.67 -6.94 1.44
CA PRO A 128 -16.72 -7.70 0.74
C PRO A 128 -17.21 -6.97 -0.51
N ILE A 129 -16.29 -6.67 -1.43
CA ILE A 129 -16.54 -5.91 -2.66
C ILE A 129 -15.99 -6.72 -3.83
N ALA A 130 -16.85 -7.05 -4.79
CA ALA A 130 -16.46 -7.82 -5.96
C ALA A 130 -15.70 -6.96 -7.00
N SER A 131 -14.75 -7.57 -7.72
CA SER A 131 -14.12 -6.97 -8.89
C SER A 131 -14.95 -7.22 -10.18
N PRO A 132 -14.93 -6.30 -11.16
CA PRO A 132 -14.21 -5.02 -11.10
C PRO A 132 -14.92 -3.99 -10.21
N CYS A 133 -14.14 -3.23 -9.48
CA CYS A 133 -14.62 -2.09 -8.70
C CYS A 133 -13.61 -0.93 -8.80
N PRO A 134 -13.99 0.31 -8.44
CA PRO A 134 -13.03 1.39 -8.34
C PRO A 134 -11.86 1.03 -7.42
N PRO A 135 -10.67 1.65 -7.59
CA PRO A 135 -9.54 1.42 -6.70
C PRO A 135 -9.89 1.73 -5.24
N LEU A 136 -9.81 0.73 -4.37
CA LEU A 136 -10.02 0.89 -2.92
C LEU A 136 -8.71 1.23 -2.21
N THR A 137 -7.59 0.75 -2.78
CA THR A 137 -6.25 0.92 -2.24
C THR A 137 -5.24 1.17 -3.36
N VAL A 138 -4.21 1.93 -3.05
CA VAL A 138 -2.95 2.02 -3.79
C VAL A 138 -1.86 1.47 -2.90
N ALA A 139 -1.13 0.50 -3.40
CA ALA A 139 -0.07 -0.17 -2.70
C ALA A 139 1.30 0.18 -3.30
N THR A 140 2.31 0.22 -2.47
CA THR A 140 3.69 0.34 -2.89
C THR A 140 4.55 -0.76 -2.29
N MET A 141 5.55 -1.22 -3.06
CA MET A 141 6.60 -2.10 -2.60
C MET A 141 7.95 -1.46 -2.93
N TRP A 142 8.62 -0.94 -1.91
CA TRP A 142 9.93 -0.30 -2.01
C TRP A 142 11.04 -1.33 -1.87
N ALA A 143 11.96 -1.36 -2.80
CA ALA A 143 13.08 -2.29 -2.78
C ALA A 143 14.20 -1.80 -1.83
N LEU A 144 14.44 -2.51 -0.73
CA LEU A 144 15.60 -2.29 0.15
C LEU A 144 16.83 -3.11 -0.26
N SER A 145 16.63 -4.12 -1.09
CA SER A 145 17.63 -4.88 -1.82
C SER A 145 17.17 -5.03 -3.27
N ASP A 146 18.02 -5.47 -4.18
CA ASP A 146 17.58 -5.77 -5.54
C ASP A 146 16.50 -6.85 -5.55
N PHE A 147 15.46 -6.64 -6.36
CA PHE A 147 14.43 -7.62 -6.65
C PHE A 147 14.71 -8.25 -7.99
N THR A 148 14.75 -9.56 -8.01
CA THR A 148 14.92 -10.37 -9.21
C THR A 148 13.89 -11.50 -9.22
N ARG A 149 13.66 -12.10 -10.35
CA ARG A 149 12.85 -13.31 -10.44
C ARG A 149 13.40 -14.43 -9.53
N LYS A 150 14.74 -14.53 -9.40
CA LYS A 150 15.39 -15.58 -8.63
C LYS A 150 15.23 -15.42 -7.12
N ASN A 151 15.20 -14.18 -6.60
CA ASN A 151 15.17 -13.91 -5.15
C ASN A 151 13.78 -13.55 -4.61
N GLY A 152 12.71 -13.84 -5.35
CA GLY A 152 11.35 -13.61 -4.89
C GLY A 152 10.82 -12.21 -5.18
N GLY A 153 11.26 -11.57 -6.28
CA GLY A 153 10.64 -10.34 -6.79
C GLY A 153 9.12 -10.50 -6.91
N THR A 154 8.38 -9.44 -6.61
CA THR A 154 6.91 -9.45 -6.64
C THR A 154 6.42 -9.90 -8.02
N ARG A 155 5.49 -10.84 -8.04
CA ARG A 155 4.79 -11.28 -9.25
C ARG A 155 3.49 -10.51 -9.35
N LEU A 156 3.08 -10.11 -10.56
CA LEU A 156 1.80 -9.47 -10.80
C LEU A 156 1.23 -9.83 -12.16
N VAL A 157 -0.05 -9.57 -12.33
CA VAL A 157 -0.79 -9.81 -13.58
C VAL A 157 -1.25 -8.46 -14.14
N PRO A 158 -0.57 -7.92 -15.19
CA PRO A 158 -0.93 -6.66 -15.79
C PRO A 158 -2.38 -6.62 -16.27
N GLY A 159 -3.10 -5.51 -16.04
CA GLY A 159 -4.49 -5.32 -16.44
C GLY A 159 -5.52 -6.08 -15.59
N SER A 160 -5.08 -6.91 -14.63
CA SER A 160 -6.01 -7.73 -13.82
C SER A 160 -6.88 -6.95 -12.86
N HIS A 161 -6.56 -5.68 -12.61
CA HIS A 161 -7.40 -4.77 -11.80
C HIS A 161 -8.77 -4.52 -12.43
N LEU A 162 -8.91 -4.71 -13.74
CA LEU A 162 -10.17 -4.59 -14.49
C LEU A 162 -10.92 -5.92 -14.64
N TRP A 163 -10.37 -7.02 -14.15
CA TRP A 163 -10.98 -8.34 -14.32
C TRP A 163 -12.05 -8.59 -13.27
N SER A 164 -13.06 -9.36 -13.70
CA SER A 164 -14.03 -9.94 -12.77
C SER A 164 -13.36 -10.89 -11.76
N SER A 165 -13.98 -11.07 -10.60
CA SER A 165 -13.43 -11.89 -9.52
C SER A 165 -13.27 -13.37 -9.86
N ASP A 166 -14.05 -13.88 -10.81
CA ASP A 166 -14.04 -15.28 -11.26
C ASP A 166 -12.93 -15.61 -12.27
N ARG A 167 -12.27 -14.57 -12.86
CA ARG A 167 -11.20 -14.80 -13.81
C ARG A 167 -9.91 -15.25 -13.15
N VAL A 168 -9.49 -16.48 -13.42
CA VAL A 168 -8.21 -17.05 -12.94
C VAL A 168 -7.08 -16.68 -13.92
N PRO A 169 -5.94 -16.15 -13.41
CA PRO A 169 -4.76 -15.88 -14.23
C PRO A 169 -4.18 -17.16 -14.84
N LYS A 170 -3.65 -17.04 -16.05
CA LYS A 170 -2.79 -18.07 -16.64
C LYS A 170 -1.33 -17.78 -16.31
N SER A 171 -0.48 -18.81 -16.31
CA SER A 171 0.95 -18.66 -15.96
C SER A 171 1.70 -17.69 -16.87
N GLU A 172 1.36 -17.63 -18.16
CA GLU A 172 1.96 -16.71 -19.12
C GLU A 172 1.54 -15.24 -18.95
N GLU A 173 0.49 -14.97 -18.18
CA GLU A 173 0.01 -13.62 -17.86
C GLU A 173 0.73 -13.04 -16.63
N VAL A 174 1.44 -13.87 -15.86
CA VAL A 174 2.14 -13.46 -14.65
C VAL A 174 3.54 -12.97 -14.99
N VAL A 175 3.87 -11.76 -14.57
CA VAL A 175 5.20 -11.16 -14.73
C VAL A 175 5.87 -10.98 -13.38
N ALA A 176 7.19 -11.19 -13.30
CA ALA A 176 7.98 -10.86 -12.13
C ALA A 176 8.49 -9.43 -12.23
N THR A 177 8.43 -8.66 -11.13
CA THR A 177 9.05 -7.34 -11.09
C THR A 177 10.54 -7.48 -10.77
N GLU A 178 11.37 -6.97 -11.66
CA GLU A 178 12.82 -6.85 -11.44
C GLU A 178 13.18 -5.38 -11.32
N MET A 179 13.77 -5.01 -10.18
CA MET A 179 14.12 -3.63 -9.88
C MET A 179 15.28 -3.54 -8.90
N THR A 180 16.09 -2.50 -9.04
CA THR A 180 17.22 -2.19 -8.15
C THR A 180 16.75 -1.68 -6.80
N ALA A 181 17.59 -1.81 -5.77
CA ALA A 181 17.37 -1.15 -4.49
C ALA A 181 17.15 0.36 -4.68
N GLY A 182 16.21 0.94 -3.95
CA GLY A 182 15.76 2.33 -4.12
C GLY A 182 14.63 2.53 -5.11
N SER A 183 14.26 1.50 -5.88
CA SER A 183 13.09 1.53 -6.77
C SER A 183 11.80 1.25 -6.02
N VAL A 184 10.66 1.65 -6.61
CA VAL A 184 9.33 1.38 -6.08
C VAL A 184 8.43 0.76 -7.15
N LEU A 185 7.75 -0.33 -6.80
CA LEU A 185 6.58 -0.83 -7.50
C LEU A 185 5.34 -0.17 -6.89
N ILE A 186 4.51 0.48 -7.72
CA ILE A 186 3.23 1.08 -7.36
C ILE A 186 2.13 0.30 -8.06
N TYR A 187 1.07 -0.10 -7.36
CA TYR A 187 -0.03 -0.85 -7.97
C TYR A 187 -1.35 -0.60 -7.22
N THR A 188 -2.47 -0.83 -7.90
CA THR A 188 -3.79 -0.79 -7.24
C THR A 188 -4.03 -2.11 -6.50
N GLY A 189 -4.68 -2.09 -5.35
CA GLY A 189 -5.00 -3.31 -4.61
C GLY A 189 -5.96 -4.26 -5.32
N ASN A 190 -6.56 -3.81 -6.44
CA ASN A 190 -7.33 -4.63 -7.35
C ASN A 190 -6.45 -5.51 -8.26
N THR A 191 -5.17 -5.17 -8.41
CA THR A 191 -4.21 -5.91 -9.25
C THR A 191 -3.86 -7.24 -8.60
N ILE A 192 -3.98 -8.33 -9.33
CA ILE A 192 -3.58 -9.66 -8.86
C ILE A 192 -2.05 -9.70 -8.76
N HIS A 193 -1.53 -10.03 -7.57
CA HIS A 193 -0.11 -10.06 -7.30
C HIS A 193 0.26 -11.05 -6.18
N GLY A 194 1.54 -11.21 -5.91
CA GLY A 194 2.06 -12.03 -4.80
C GLY A 194 3.59 -12.08 -4.81
N GLY A 195 4.19 -12.46 -3.70
CA GLY A 195 5.64 -12.67 -3.61
C GLY A 195 6.10 -13.81 -4.51
N GLY A 196 7.27 -13.68 -5.13
CA GLY A 196 7.94 -14.77 -5.83
C GLY A 196 8.65 -15.72 -4.83
N ALA A 197 8.99 -16.93 -5.29
CA ALA A 197 9.83 -17.83 -4.51
C ALA A 197 11.28 -17.30 -4.46
N ASN A 198 11.93 -17.41 -3.31
CA ASN A 198 13.35 -17.08 -3.20
C ASN A 198 14.21 -18.31 -3.41
N ARG A 199 14.78 -18.45 -4.60
CA ARG A 199 15.72 -19.51 -5.01
C ARG A 199 17.16 -19.01 -5.10
N ALA A 200 17.42 -17.79 -4.58
CA ALA A 200 18.78 -17.24 -4.47
C ALA A 200 19.42 -17.67 -3.14
N ASP A 201 20.70 -17.36 -3.01
CA ASP A 201 21.49 -17.62 -1.79
C ASP A 201 21.46 -16.42 -0.82
N SER A 202 20.70 -15.38 -1.16
CA SER A 202 20.54 -14.16 -0.35
C SER A 202 19.08 -13.82 -0.14
N SER A 203 18.77 -13.18 0.97
CA SER A 203 17.44 -12.68 1.28
C SER A 203 17.07 -11.47 0.42
N ARG A 204 15.77 -11.19 0.32
CA ARG A 204 15.20 -10.04 -0.37
C ARG A 204 14.33 -9.22 0.59
N SER A 205 14.65 -7.94 0.76
CA SER A 205 13.94 -7.03 1.66
C SER A 205 13.18 -5.95 0.92
N GLY A 206 11.95 -5.71 1.34
CA GLY A 206 11.14 -4.60 0.85
C GLY A 206 10.26 -3.99 1.94
N VAL A 207 9.91 -2.71 1.75
CA VAL A 207 8.94 -1.98 2.56
C VAL A 207 7.66 -1.82 1.77
N ALA A 208 6.55 -2.29 2.33
CA ALA A 208 5.21 -2.09 1.84
C ALA A 208 4.56 -0.89 2.54
N LEU A 209 4.06 0.07 1.77
CA LEU A 209 3.28 1.20 2.25
C LEU A 209 2.03 1.30 1.39
N HIS A 210 0.86 1.08 2.00
CA HIS A 210 -0.41 1.07 1.29
C HIS A 210 -1.29 2.23 1.74
N TYR A 211 -2.09 2.74 0.82
CA TYR A 211 -3.07 3.80 1.05
C TYR A 211 -4.46 3.29 0.71
N ASN A 212 -5.48 3.70 1.46
CA ASN A 212 -6.86 3.34 1.19
C ASN A 212 -7.79 4.56 1.24
N LEU A 213 -8.99 4.38 0.69
CA LEU A 213 -10.06 5.37 0.78
C LEU A 213 -10.31 5.73 2.25
N GLY A 214 -10.36 7.01 2.58
CA GLY A 214 -10.42 7.51 3.95
C GLY A 214 -11.64 7.09 4.76
N TRP A 215 -12.68 6.59 4.10
CA TRP A 215 -13.88 6.04 4.74
C TRP A 215 -13.81 4.51 4.97
N LEU A 216 -12.75 3.82 4.49
CA LEU A 216 -12.50 2.41 4.78
C LEU A 216 -11.70 2.22 6.07
N ARG A 217 -11.93 1.10 6.77
CA ARG A 217 -11.08 0.68 7.88
C ARG A 217 -9.69 0.33 7.36
N GLN A 218 -8.65 0.83 8.03
CA GLN A 218 -7.25 0.47 7.77
C GLN A 218 -6.98 -0.99 8.17
N GLU A 219 -6.12 -1.68 7.44
CA GLU A 219 -5.63 -3.02 7.80
C GLU A 219 -4.76 -2.94 9.06
N GLU A 220 -3.78 -2.06 9.10
CA GLU A 220 -3.01 -1.76 10.31
C GLU A 220 -3.72 -0.70 11.14
N ASN A 221 -3.86 -0.93 12.44
CA ASN A 221 -4.44 0.06 13.34
C ASN A 221 -3.44 1.19 13.62
N GLN A 222 -3.43 2.22 12.76
CA GLN A 222 -2.48 3.31 12.83
C GLN A 222 -2.53 4.10 14.14
N TYR A 223 -3.70 4.19 14.79
CA TYR A 223 -3.82 4.90 16.07
C TYR A 223 -3.14 4.17 17.24
N MET A 224 -3.03 2.83 17.14
CA MET A 224 -2.26 2.03 18.09
C MET A 224 -0.79 1.92 17.72
N ALA A 225 -0.48 1.84 16.42
CA ALA A 225 0.88 1.80 15.90
C ALA A 225 1.62 3.14 16.13
N VAL A 226 0.88 4.25 16.02
CA VAL A 226 1.35 5.63 16.16
C VAL A 226 0.42 6.35 17.13
N PRO A 227 0.57 6.14 18.45
CA PRO A 227 -0.30 6.78 19.45
C PRO A 227 -0.12 8.31 19.47
N PRO A 228 -1.01 9.06 20.12
CA PRO A 228 -1.03 10.53 20.09
C PRO A 228 0.32 11.18 20.42
N GLU A 229 1.06 10.65 21.38
CA GLU A 229 2.35 11.20 21.82
C GLU A 229 3.41 11.09 20.72
N LEU A 230 3.36 10.05 19.92
CA LEU A 230 4.24 9.87 18.77
C LEU A 230 3.72 10.67 17.57
N ALA A 231 2.41 10.67 17.34
CA ALA A 231 1.79 11.42 16.24
C ALA A 231 2.11 12.92 16.30
N LEU A 232 2.13 13.52 17.52
CA LEU A 232 2.51 14.93 17.73
C LEU A 232 3.95 15.27 17.32
N GLN A 233 4.82 14.27 17.17
CA GLN A 233 6.20 14.45 16.72
C GLN A 233 6.35 14.36 15.20
N LEU A 234 5.30 13.94 14.49
CA LEU A 234 5.29 13.78 13.05
C LEU A 234 4.83 15.06 12.35
N PRO A 235 5.27 15.31 11.11
CA PRO A 235 4.73 16.39 10.29
C PRO A 235 3.20 16.28 10.14
N ASP A 236 2.52 17.43 10.05
CA ASP A 236 1.06 17.55 9.90
C ASP A 236 0.50 16.67 8.78
N GLN A 237 1.18 16.63 7.63
CA GLN A 237 0.77 15.80 6.49
C GLN A 237 0.75 14.32 6.85
N ILE A 238 1.71 13.84 7.62
CA ILE A 238 1.77 12.44 8.06
C ILE A 238 0.71 12.17 9.12
N GLN A 239 0.46 13.10 10.05
CA GLN A 239 -0.63 12.99 11.02
C GLN A 239 -1.98 12.80 10.29
N GLU A 240 -2.23 13.59 9.24
CA GLU A 240 -3.43 13.47 8.43
C GLU A 240 -3.51 12.14 7.69
N LEU A 241 -2.41 11.72 7.06
CA LEU A 241 -2.33 10.47 6.31
C LEU A 241 -2.54 9.23 7.19
N ILE A 242 -2.05 9.20 8.42
CA ILE A 242 -2.26 8.04 9.32
C ILE A 242 -3.66 8.02 9.95
N GLY A 243 -4.44 9.10 9.76
CA GLY A 243 -5.85 9.14 10.12
C GLY A 243 -6.22 10.09 11.25
N TYR A 244 -5.28 10.91 11.78
CA TYR A 244 -5.63 12.05 12.64
C TYR A 244 -6.26 13.17 11.79
N SER A 245 -7.32 12.81 11.09
CA SER A 245 -8.11 13.66 10.21
C SER A 245 -9.48 13.00 9.94
N LEU A 246 -10.46 13.79 9.52
CA LEU A 246 -11.75 13.25 9.12
C LEU A 246 -11.65 12.48 7.80
N GLY A 247 -12.15 11.26 7.75
CA GLY A 247 -12.23 10.45 6.52
C GLY A 247 -13.41 10.82 5.61
N SER A 248 -14.38 11.57 6.14
CA SER A 248 -15.56 12.15 5.46
C SER A 248 -16.12 13.24 6.37
N SER A 249 -17.38 13.67 6.21
CA SER A 249 -17.99 14.76 6.99
C SER A 249 -17.84 14.59 8.50
N SER A 250 -17.97 13.37 9.00
CA SER A 250 -17.89 13.06 10.45
C SER A 250 -17.25 11.72 10.76
N LEU A 251 -16.63 11.06 9.77
CA LEU A 251 -15.96 9.78 9.99
C LEU A 251 -14.61 10.02 10.68
N GLY A 252 -14.48 9.50 11.90
CA GLY A 252 -13.25 9.59 12.69
C GLY A 252 -13.27 10.66 13.77
N VAL A 253 -14.44 11.28 14.05
CA VAL A 253 -14.60 12.28 15.13
C VAL A 253 -14.17 11.72 16.49
N VAL A 254 -13.65 12.60 17.33
CA VAL A 254 -13.33 12.34 18.72
C VAL A 254 -14.09 13.36 19.56
N ASP A 255 -15.00 12.89 20.41
CA ASP A 255 -15.83 13.75 21.28
C ASP A 255 -16.47 14.93 20.52
N HIS A 256 -17.09 14.64 19.36
CA HIS A 256 -17.67 15.61 18.44
C HIS A 256 -16.71 16.69 17.91
N MET A 257 -15.41 16.40 17.86
CA MET A 257 -14.38 17.28 17.33
C MET A 257 -13.60 16.64 16.19
N ASP A 258 -12.95 17.46 15.36
CA ASP A 258 -11.97 16.99 14.39
C ASP A 258 -10.79 16.30 15.15
N PRO A 259 -10.38 15.09 14.77
CA PRO A 259 -9.32 14.38 15.47
C PRO A 259 -7.98 15.12 15.47
N LYS A 260 -7.69 15.97 14.48
CA LYS A 260 -6.49 16.82 14.46
C LYS A 260 -6.56 17.89 15.55
N ASP A 261 -7.70 18.56 15.68
CA ASP A 261 -7.90 19.57 16.72
C ASP A 261 -7.78 18.94 18.11
N TYR A 262 -8.40 17.76 18.29
CA TYR A 262 -8.30 17.00 19.53
C TYR A 262 -6.88 16.57 19.85
N LEU A 263 -6.11 16.08 18.84
CA LEU A 263 -4.71 15.73 18.97
C LEU A 263 -3.88 16.91 19.48
N HIS A 264 -4.12 18.10 18.95
CA HIS A 264 -3.42 19.35 19.30
C HIS A 264 -3.99 20.06 20.54
N GLY A 265 -4.83 19.41 21.32
CA GLY A 265 -5.24 19.88 22.65
C GLY A 265 -6.52 20.69 22.69
N VAL A 266 -7.25 20.87 21.59
CA VAL A 266 -8.60 21.44 21.61
C VAL A 266 -9.52 20.51 22.38
N ARG A 267 -10.33 21.06 23.30
CA ARG A 267 -11.27 20.30 24.15
C ARG A 267 -12.68 20.91 24.15
N ASP A 268 -12.88 22.02 23.46
CA ASP A 268 -14.17 22.67 23.28
C ASP A 268 -14.65 22.44 21.85
N PRO A 269 -15.76 21.69 21.64
CA PRO A 269 -16.31 21.44 20.32
C PRO A 269 -16.64 22.72 19.54
N ALA A 270 -16.93 23.83 20.20
CA ALA A 270 -17.19 25.11 19.54
C ALA A 270 -15.94 25.72 18.87
N GLN A 271 -14.76 25.23 19.23
CA GLN A 271 -13.48 25.67 18.65
C GLN A 271 -12.94 24.69 17.61
N SER A 272 -13.65 23.58 17.37
CA SER A 272 -13.21 22.56 16.41
C SER A 272 -13.61 22.91 14.98
N SER A 273 -12.78 22.52 14.03
CA SER A 273 -13.01 22.64 12.59
C SER A 273 -13.92 21.55 12.00
N LEU A 274 -14.61 20.76 12.84
CA LEU A 274 -15.43 19.61 12.43
C LEU A 274 -16.43 19.93 11.31
N SER A 275 -17.09 21.10 11.37
CA SER A 275 -18.13 21.48 10.41
C SER A 275 -17.59 22.40 9.33
N SER A 276 -16.90 21.83 8.34
CA SER A 276 -16.50 22.58 7.15
C SER A 276 -17.53 22.44 6.03
N PRO A 277 -18.23 23.52 5.61
CA PRO A 277 -19.13 23.48 4.46
C PRO A 277 -18.46 23.01 3.17
N GLU A 278 -17.15 23.25 3.04
CA GLU A 278 -16.35 22.78 1.91
C GLU A 278 -16.18 21.27 1.92
N LEU A 279 -15.92 20.67 3.07
CA LEU A 279 -15.83 19.22 3.23
C LEU A 279 -17.17 18.54 2.91
N GLU A 280 -18.27 19.09 3.41
CA GLU A 280 -19.62 18.58 3.11
C GLU A 280 -19.92 18.61 1.61
N LYS A 281 -19.58 19.71 0.92
CA LYS A 281 -19.73 19.84 -0.52
C LYS A 281 -18.91 18.79 -1.28
N LYS A 282 -17.67 18.53 -0.87
CA LYS A 282 -16.82 17.48 -1.46
C LYS A 282 -17.46 16.10 -1.26
N VAL A 283 -17.93 15.78 -0.06
CA VAL A 283 -18.61 14.50 0.23
C VAL A 283 -19.85 14.29 -0.63
N GLN A 284 -20.67 15.32 -0.80
CA GLN A 284 -21.89 15.26 -1.62
C GLN A 284 -21.59 15.06 -3.11
N ALA A 285 -20.44 15.51 -3.58
CA ALA A 285 -20.01 15.36 -4.99
C ALA A 285 -19.43 13.96 -5.30
N LEU A 286 -19.13 13.13 -4.30
CA LEU A 286 -18.56 11.81 -4.53
C LEU A 286 -19.56 10.85 -5.22
N PRO A 287 -19.10 10.03 -6.16
CA PRO A 287 -19.93 8.99 -6.76
C PRO A 287 -20.37 7.96 -5.71
N ARG A 288 -21.54 7.36 -5.92
CA ARG A 288 -22.02 6.25 -5.08
C ARG A 288 -21.43 4.94 -5.56
N PHE A 289 -20.86 4.16 -4.64
CA PHE A 289 -20.42 2.81 -4.92
C PHE A 289 -21.66 1.90 -5.13
N HIS A 290 -21.66 1.17 -6.21
CA HIS A 290 -22.59 0.06 -6.41
C HIS A 290 -21.86 -1.24 -6.02
N ILE A 291 -22.31 -1.86 -4.95
CA ILE A 291 -21.81 -3.18 -4.53
C ILE A 291 -22.58 -4.22 -5.33
N SER A 292 -21.89 -4.91 -6.25
CA SER A 292 -22.43 -6.11 -6.85
C SER A 292 -22.28 -7.26 -5.85
N HIS A 293 -23.38 -7.84 -5.44
CA HIS A 293 -23.35 -9.08 -4.66
C HIS A 293 -23.08 -10.24 -5.62
N SER A 294 -22.00 -10.99 -5.43
CA SER A 294 -21.90 -12.34 -5.96
C SER A 294 -22.66 -13.27 -5.02
N GLU A 295 -23.53 -14.10 -5.53
CA GLU A 295 -24.32 -15.07 -4.75
C GLU A 295 -23.43 -16.16 -4.11
N GLU A 296 -22.18 -16.32 -4.56
CA GLU A 296 -21.19 -17.23 -3.99
C GLU A 296 -19.90 -16.48 -3.69
N GLY A 297 -19.33 -16.73 -2.52
CA GLY A 297 -18.03 -16.19 -2.12
C GLY A 297 -16.94 -16.65 -3.08
N LEU A 298 -16.50 -15.75 -3.97
CA LEU A 298 -15.45 -16.04 -4.94
C LEU A 298 -14.09 -16.02 -4.22
N PRO A 299 -13.19 -16.96 -4.56
CA PRO A 299 -11.87 -16.99 -3.96
C PRO A 299 -11.07 -15.74 -4.36
N ASN A 300 -10.46 -15.08 -3.37
CA ASN A 300 -9.53 -13.98 -3.60
C ASN A 300 -8.09 -14.47 -3.84
N TYR A 301 -7.88 -15.79 -3.93
CA TYR A 301 -6.58 -16.43 -4.05
C TYR A 301 -6.52 -17.29 -5.30
N TYR A 302 -5.39 -17.24 -6.00
CA TYR A 302 -5.17 -17.98 -7.23
C TYR A 302 -3.82 -18.73 -7.12
N ASP A 303 -3.87 -20.05 -7.10
CA ASP A 303 -2.66 -20.89 -7.19
C ASP A 303 -2.30 -21.07 -8.66
N VAL A 304 -1.31 -20.31 -9.12
CA VAL A 304 -0.83 -20.33 -10.51
C VAL A 304 0.64 -20.70 -10.52
N ASP A 305 0.95 -21.81 -11.15
CA ASP A 305 2.34 -22.24 -11.38
C ASP A 305 2.99 -21.36 -12.45
N THR A 306 4.10 -20.71 -12.08
CA THR A 306 4.85 -19.78 -12.93
C THR A 306 6.32 -20.11 -13.00
N ASP A 307 6.70 -21.37 -12.62
CA ASP A 307 8.08 -21.83 -12.59
C ASP A 307 8.72 -22.10 -13.96
#